data_27469d7d48646c1a027fa0e3404f940f
#
_entry.id   27469d7d48646c1a027fa0e3404f940f
#
_cell.length_a   1.000
_cell.length_b   1.000
_cell.length_c   1.000
_cell.angle_alpha   90.00
_cell.angle_beta   90.00
_cell.angle_gamma   90.00
#
_symmetry.space_group_name_H-M   'P 1'
#
loop_
_entity.id
_entity.type
_entity.pdbx_description
1 polymer ?
#
loop_
_entity_poly.entity_id
_entity_poly.type
_entity_poly.pdbx_seq_one_letter_code
_entity_poly.pdbx_strand_id
1 'polypeptide(L)'
;PDFKKLAYGFDLPYLSVNKLEDLDTIDYPTGPCLIEVFMDPEQDFIPKVKGVAVASDDSIFAPPIEEMSPLVSFDILEKEMLVDISEKSKQIKR
;
A
#
# COMPACT_ATOMS: atom_id res chain seq x y z
N PRO A 1 -15.36 -14.02 7.86
CA PRO A 1 -15.17 -14.87 9.05
C PRO A 1 -15.09 -14.02 10.31
N ASP A 2 -15.43 -14.64 11.44
CA ASP A 2 -15.27 -14.02 12.76
C ASP A 2 -13.86 -14.34 13.28
N PHE A 3 -12.94 -13.40 13.11
CA PHE A 3 -11.53 -13.58 13.47
C PHE A 3 -11.29 -13.74 14.97
N LYS A 4 -12.18 -13.16 15.81
CA LYS A 4 -12.13 -13.38 17.26
C LYS A 4 -12.39 -14.83 17.64
N LYS A 5 -13.39 -15.48 17.01
CA LYS A 5 -13.66 -16.90 17.21
C LYS A 5 -12.55 -17.78 16.65
N LEU A 6 -11.94 -17.40 15.52
CA LEU A 6 -10.79 -18.11 15.00
C LEU A 6 -9.60 -18.05 15.95
N ALA A 7 -9.26 -16.88 16.47
CA ALA A 7 -8.19 -16.73 17.46
C ALA A 7 -8.46 -17.63 18.69
N TYR A 8 -9.68 -17.61 19.20
CA TYR A 8 -10.08 -18.47 20.32
C TYR A 8 -9.93 -19.96 20.00
N GLY A 9 -10.34 -20.39 18.79
CA GLY A 9 -10.21 -21.77 18.35
C GLY A 9 -8.77 -22.28 18.23
N PHE A 10 -7.81 -21.37 18.11
CA PHE A 10 -6.36 -21.66 18.06
C PHE A 10 -5.64 -21.31 19.37
N ASP A 11 -6.36 -20.99 20.43
CA ASP A 11 -5.78 -20.54 21.71
C ASP A 11 -4.84 -19.32 21.57
N LEU A 12 -5.16 -18.42 20.62
CA LEU A 12 -4.39 -17.21 20.40
C LEU A 12 -5.04 -16.00 21.09
N PRO A 13 -4.25 -15.13 21.74
CA PRO A 13 -4.73 -13.80 22.13
C PRO A 13 -5.28 -13.05 20.93
N TYR A 14 -6.41 -12.37 21.11
CA TYR A 14 -7.04 -11.54 20.08
C TYR A 14 -7.00 -10.07 20.49
N LEU A 15 -6.55 -9.24 19.57
CA LEU A 15 -6.55 -7.78 19.70
C LEU A 15 -7.30 -7.16 18.53
N SER A 16 -7.91 -6.01 18.74
CA SER A 16 -8.56 -5.27 17.67
C SER A 16 -8.10 -3.82 17.61
N VAL A 17 -7.97 -3.30 16.39
CA VAL A 17 -7.64 -1.91 16.08
C VAL A 17 -8.78 -1.34 15.27
N ASN A 18 -9.50 -0.35 15.83
CA ASN A 18 -10.65 0.29 15.17
C ASN A 18 -10.32 1.71 14.70
N LYS A 19 -9.31 2.32 15.28
CA LYS A 19 -8.85 3.68 14.96
C LYS A 19 -7.35 3.79 15.24
N LEU A 20 -6.73 4.82 14.67
CA LEU A 20 -5.28 5.01 14.73
C LEU A 20 -4.76 5.08 16.18
N GLU A 21 -5.49 5.74 17.07
CA GLU A 21 -5.10 5.91 18.47
C GLU A 21 -5.02 4.58 19.23
N ASP A 22 -5.74 3.54 18.78
CA ASP A 22 -5.69 2.22 19.41
C ASP A 22 -4.28 1.61 19.29
N LEU A 23 -3.49 1.98 18.27
CA LEU A 23 -2.12 1.51 18.09
C LEU A 23 -1.19 1.94 19.23
N ASP A 24 -1.43 3.11 19.82
CA ASP A 24 -0.61 3.66 20.90
C ASP A 24 -0.92 2.96 22.24
N THR A 25 -2.06 2.28 22.35
CA THR A 25 -2.55 1.67 23.59
C THR A 25 -2.54 0.14 23.57
N ILE A 26 -2.13 -0.47 22.46
CA ILE A 26 -2.04 -1.93 22.35
C ILE A 26 -0.94 -2.46 23.26
N ASP A 27 -1.32 -3.39 24.13
CA ASP A 27 -0.39 -4.22 24.88
C ASP A 27 -0.13 -5.52 24.09
N TYR A 28 0.99 -5.53 23.37
CA TYR A 28 1.36 -6.68 22.54
C TYR A 28 1.81 -7.86 23.41
N PRO A 29 1.17 -9.04 23.26
CA PRO A 29 1.63 -10.23 24.00
C PRO A 29 3.02 -10.67 23.51
N THR A 30 3.76 -11.36 24.37
CA THR A 30 5.12 -11.85 24.06
C THR A 30 5.15 -13.04 23.10
N GLY A 31 4.02 -13.69 22.86
CA GLY A 31 3.87 -14.83 21.96
C GLY A 31 3.07 -14.49 20.71
N PRO A 32 2.75 -15.49 19.91
CA PRO A 32 1.90 -15.28 18.74
C PRO A 32 0.51 -14.79 19.13
N CYS A 33 -0.05 -13.87 18.36
CA CYS A 33 -1.39 -13.33 18.58
C CYS A 33 -2.05 -13.02 17.23
N LEU A 34 -3.36 -12.84 17.26
CA LEU A 34 -4.13 -12.37 16.10
C LEU A 34 -4.57 -10.93 16.36
N ILE A 35 -4.19 -10.02 15.46
CA ILE A 35 -4.60 -8.62 15.50
C ILE A 35 -5.51 -8.35 14.31
N GLU A 36 -6.75 -7.97 14.58
CA GLU A 36 -7.72 -7.57 13.56
C GLU A 36 -7.75 -6.05 13.44
N VAL A 37 -7.42 -5.54 12.27
CA VAL A 37 -7.45 -4.11 11.97
C VAL A 37 -8.70 -3.81 11.13
N PHE A 38 -9.62 -3.02 11.70
CA PHE A 38 -10.82 -2.58 10.99
C PHE A 38 -10.50 -1.36 10.15
N MET A 39 -10.66 -1.50 8.84
CA MET A 39 -10.40 -0.45 7.87
C MET A 39 -11.69 -0.14 7.09
N ASP A 40 -11.77 1.08 6.55
CA ASP A 40 -12.84 1.41 5.63
C ASP A 40 -12.74 0.51 4.38
N PRO A 41 -13.80 -0.26 4.03
CA PRO A 41 -13.78 -1.13 2.86
C PRO A 41 -13.60 -0.35 1.55
N GLU A 42 -13.92 0.95 1.52
CA GLU A 42 -13.71 1.83 0.36
C GLU A 42 -12.31 2.49 0.36
N GLN A 43 -11.49 2.20 1.38
CA GLN A 43 -10.14 2.77 1.44
C GLN A 43 -9.28 2.28 0.27
N ASP A 44 -8.75 3.21 -0.49
CA ASP A 44 -7.79 2.90 -1.55
C ASP A 44 -6.39 2.65 -0.97
N PHE A 45 -5.73 1.61 -1.47
CA PHE A 45 -4.33 1.32 -1.11
C PHE A 45 -3.41 2.10 -2.04
N ILE A 46 -2.89 3.22 -1.55
CA ILE A 46 -1.97 4.07 -2.28
C ILE A 46 -0.68 4.31 -1.48
N PRO A 47 0.46 4.47 -2.15
CA PRO A 47 0.66 4.40 -3.59
C PRO A 47 0.58 2.96 -4.12
N LYS A 48 0.14 2.78 -5.37
CA LYS A 48 0.07 1.47 -6.03
C LYS A 48 0.42 1.55 -7.51
N VAL A 49 0.95 0.47 -8.06
CA VAL A 49 1.17 0.37 -9.50
C VAL A 49 -0.18 0.23 -10.21
N LYS A 50 -0.47 1.14 -11.11
CA LYS A 50 -1.64 1.10 -12.01
C LYS A 50 -1.16 1.21 -13.46
N GLY A 51 -1.95 0.70 -14.41
CA GLY A 51 -1.72 0.96 -15.82
C GLY A 51 -1.66 2.47 -16.10
N VAL A 52 -0.67 2.90 -16.85
CA VAL A 52 -0.46 4.30 -17.25
C VAL A 52 -0.44 4.42 -18.76
N ALA A 53 -0.83 5.58 -19.28
CA ALA A 53 -0.83 5.84 -20.71
C ALA A 53 0.56 6.26 -21.19
N VAL A 54 0.93 5.79 -22.39
CA VAL A 54 2.11 6.27 -23.12
C VAL A 54 1.79 7.62 -23.74
N ALA A 55 2.74 8.56 -23.65
CA ALA A 55 2.53 9.92 -24.18
C ALA A 55 2.37 9.98 -25.71
N SER A 56 2.94 9.02 -26.44
CA SER A 56 2.93 9.02 -27.91
C SER A 56 1.65 8.53 -28.55
N ASP A 57 0.95 7.58 -27.94
CA ASP A 57 -0.17 6.86 -28.57
C ASP A 57 -1.34 6.49 -27.64
N ASP A 58 -1.28 6.96 -26.38
CA ASP A 58 -2.25 6.64 -25.34
C ASP A 58 -2.43 5.14 -25.04
N SER A 59 -1.56 4.27 -25.53
CA SER A 59 -1.56 2.87 -25.14
C SER A 59 -1.29 2.72 -23.65
N ILE A 60 -1.85 1.69 -23.05
CA ILE A 60 -1.71 1.46 -21.60
C ILE A 60 -0.69 0.36 -21.34
N PHE A 61 0.24 0.60 -20.42
CA PHE A 61 1.21 -0.39 -19.99
C PHE A 61 1.39 -0.40 -18.47
N ALA A 62 1.99 -1.46 -17.95
CA ALA A 62 2.39 -1.53 -16.54
C ALA A 62 3.67 -0.72 -16.34
N PRO A 63 3.64 0.35 -15.54
CA PRO A 63 4.81 1.20 -15.33
C PRO A 63 5.87 0.48 -14.48
N PRO A 64 7.13 0.98 -14.50
CA PRO A 64 8.13 0.60 -13.51
C PRO A 64 7.68 0.95 -12.08
N ILE A 65 8.31 0.33 -11.09
CA ILE A 65 7.91 0.47 -9.69
C ILE A 65 8.06 1.89 -9.14
N GLU A 66 8.97 2.67 -9.69
CA GLU A 66 9.13 4.08 -9.33
C GLU A 66 7.92 4.94 -9.71
N GLU A 67 7.05 4.43 -10.58
CA GLU A 67 5.86 5.12 -11.09
C GLU A 67 4.57 4.61 -10.43
N MET A 68 4.49 4.79 -9.14
CA MET A 68 3.28 4.45 -8.40
C MET A 68 2.22 5.55 -8.51
N SER A 69 0.97 5.14 -8.56
CA SER A 69 -0.18 6.06 -8.58
C SER A 69 -0.58 6.49 -7.17
N PRO A 70 -0.84 7.79 -6.92
CA PRO A 70 -0.80 8.89 -7.88
C PRO A 70 0.61 9.23 -8.34
N LEU A 71 0.77 9.49 -9.65
CA LEU A 71 2.07 9.82 -10.23
C LEU A 71 2.58 11.16 -9.68
N VAL A 72 3.84 11.20 -9.31
CA VAL A 72 4.54 12.46 -9.00
C VAL A 72 5.01 13.13 -10.29
N SER A 73 5.31 14.43 -10.23
CA SER A 73 5.90 15.12 -11.38
C SER A 73 7.29 14.55 -11.70
N PHE A 74 7.71 14.63 -12.98
CA PHE A 74 8.97 14.02 -13.42
C PHE A 74 10.19 14.63 -12.73
N ASP A 75 10.18 15.93 -12.49
CA ASP A 75 11.23 16.65 -11.79
C ASP A 75 11.40 16.21 -10.33
N ILE A 76 10.29 15.89 -9.65
CA ILE A 76 10.34 15.31 -8.30
C ILE A 76 10.93 13.90 -8.37
N LEU A 77 10.44 13.06 -9.30
CA LEU A 77 10.96 11.71 -9.48
C LEU A 77 12.47 11.73 -9.73
N GLU A 78 12.94 12.56 -10.66
CA GLU A 78 14.35 12.68 -11.01
C GLU A 78 15.22 13.10 -9.81
N LYS A 79 14.70 13.99 -8.97
CA LYS A 79 15.41 14.47 -7.78
C LYS A 79 15.52 13.40 -6.69
N GLU A 80 14.47 12.59 -6.51
CA GLU A 80 14.38 11.64 -5.40
C GLU A 80 14.96 10.25 -5.75
N MET A 81 15.15 9.94 -7.03
CA MET A 81 15.74 8.67 -7.45
C MET A 81 17.24 8.59 -7.12
N LEU A 82 17.65 7.49 -6.53
CA LEU A 82 19.06 7.19 -6.22
C LEU A 82 19.79 6.47 -7.37
N VAL A 83 19.04 6.03 -8.38
CA VAL A 83 19.51 5.34 -9.58
C VAL A 83 18.87 5.98 -10.82
N ASP A 84 19.38 5.67 -11.99
CA ASP A 84 18.83 6.18 -13.25
C ASP A 84 17.37 5.80 -13.42
N ILE A 85 16.54 6.76 -13.82
CA ILE A 85 15.13 6.54 -14.11
C ILE A 85 15.00 5.65 -15.35
N SER A 86 14.08 4.70 -15.29
CA SER A 86 13.78 3.81 -16.42
C SER A 86 13.36 4.59 -17.67
N GLU A 87 13.79 4.14 -18.84
CA GLU A 87 13.34 4.70 -20.13
C GLU A 87 11.81 4.58 -20.29
N LYS A 88 11.18 3.58 -19.66
CA LYS A 88 9.71 3.46 -19.67
C LYS A 88 9.05 4.59 -18.89
N SER A 89 9.64 5.06 -17.79
CA SER A 89 9.10 6.19 -17.01
C SER A 89 9.07 7.49 -17.83
N LYS A 90 10.06 7.68 -18.71
CA LYS A 90 10.13 8.86 -19.59
C LYS A 90 9.02 8.89 -20.66
N GLN A 91 8.37 7.77 -20.92
CA GLN A 91 7.30 7.64 -21.93
C GLN A 91 5.90 7.86 -21.35
N ILE A 92 5.78 7.99 -20.05
CA ILE A 92 4.49 8.11 -19.36
C ILE A 92 3.87 9.48 -19.62
N LYS A 93 2.59 9.45 -19.97
CA LYS A 93 1.75 10.64 -20.03
C LYS A 93 1.37 11.08 -18.62
N ARG A 94 1.87 12.23 -18.20
CA ARG A 94 1.65 12.82 -16.87
C ARG A 94 0.57 13.89 -16.89
#